data_42db0f0c1e653ce5dc55a9bebe9788ed
#
_entry.id   42db0f0c1e653ce5dc55a9bebe9788ed
#
_cell.length_a   1.000
_cell.length_b   1.000
_cell.length_c   1.000
_cell.angle_alpha   90.00
_cell.angle_beta   90.00
_cell.angle_gamma   90.00
#
_symmetry.space_group_name_H-M   'P 1'
#
loop_
_entity.id
_entity.type
_entity.pdbx_description
1 polymer ?
#
loop_
_entity_poly.entity_id
_entity_poly.type
_entity_poly.pdbx_seq_one_letter_code
_entity_poly.pdbx_strand_id
1 'polypeptide(L)'
;ILLFSFLLLACGKAKNSDIPIVNLILDTDMGPDYDDVGAMTLMYALADSGQVNILATLSSNKDEQAIPCIEVINEYFKRSNIPVGAPKNIAPSLTTWHKESKWTDYLPSHFKHKTHKTSDAPDAVQVYRQILSQQQDTSVTICTIGFFSNLKYLLESQPDQYSPLNGTELVRQKVKLLVSMAGEFPTGGGEFNIKCDAPAAKKVVETWPGRIIFSGFEIGKDILTGKEVAQMSVKNSPIKDAYQMSLSQDNP
;
A
#
# COMPACT_ATOMS: atom_id res chain seq x y z
N ILE A 1 41.98 0.43 -54.00
CA ILE A 1 41.67 -0.39 -52.78
C ILE A 1 41.13 0.59 -51.74
N LEU A 2 39.78 0.69 -51.61
CA LEU A 2 39.14 1.50 -50.54
C LEU A 2 38.90 0.58 -49.35
N LEU A 3 39.49 0.89 -48.20
CA LEU A 3 39.20 0.27 -46.88
C LEU A 3 37.98 0.98 -46.28
N PHE A 4 36.87 0.26 -46.16
CA PHE A 4 35.71 0.68 -45.38
C PHE A 4 35.91 0.23 -43.91
N SER A 5 36.22 1.19 -43.03
CA SER A 5 36.25 0.95 -41.62
C SER A 5 34.81 0.95 -41.04
N PHE A 6 34.31 -0.20 -40.63
CA PHE A 6 33.07 -0.33 -39.86
C PHE A 6 33.31 0.14 -38.42
N LEU A 7 32.81 1.32 -38.06
CA LEU A 7 32.66 1.72 -36.66
C LEU A 7 31.46 0.97 -36.06
N LEU A 8 31.75 -0.04 -35.23
CA LEU A 8 30.79 -0.64 -34.37
C LEU A 8 30.49 0.38 -33.25
N LEU A 9 29.36 1.07 -33.32
CA LEU A 9 28.79 1.77 -32.18
C LEU A 9 28.35 0.73 -31.18
N ALA A 10 29.16 0.49 -30.13
CA ALA A 10 28.76 -0.22 -28.96
C ALA A 10 27.69 0.62 -28.24
N CYS A 11 26.43 0.24 -28.38
CA CYS A 11 25.35 0.77 -27.58
C CYS A 11 25.55 0.28 -26.15
N GLY A 12 26.30 1.05 -25.36
CA GLY A 12 26.48 0.80 -23.94
C GLY A 12 25.12 0.88 -23.27
N LYS A 13 24.64 -0.24 -22.73
CA LYS A 13 23.51 -0.21 -21.79
C LYS A 13 23.87 0.82 -20.72
N ALA A 14 23.07 1.88 -20.62
CA ALA A 14 23.17 2.79 -19.48
C ALA A 14 23.17 1.95 -18.22
N LYS A 15 24.22 2.07 -17.40
CA LYS A 15 24.24 1.50 -16.06
C LYS A 15 23.02 2.06 -15.34
N ASN A 16 22.07 1.19 -15.00
CA ASN A 16 21.02 1.56 -14.06
C ASN A 16 21.72 2.16 -12.84
N SER A 17 21.27 3.34 -12.45
CA SER A 17 21.71 4.01 -11.24
C SER A 17 21.68 3.01 -10.07
N ASP A 18 22.71 3.02 -9.22
CA ASP A 18 22.84 2.21 -8.00
C ASP A 18 21.79 2.60 -6.92
N ILE A 19 20.55 2.81 -7.31
CA ILE A 19 19.45 3.04 -6.36
C ILE A 19 19.12 1.68 -5.74
N PRO A 20 19.31 1.52 -4.42
CA PRO A 20 19.01 0.26 -3.76
C PRO A 20 17.52 -0.07 -3.90
N ILE A 21 17.21 -1.33 -4.23
CA ILE A 21 15.83 -1.82 -4.31
C ILE A 21 15.20 -1.72 -2.92
N VAL A 22 14.02 -1.13 -2.85
CA VAL A 22 13.26 -0.98 -1.60
C VAL A 22 12.40 -2.21 -1.37
N ASN A 23 12.65 -2.96 -0.29
CA ASN A 23 11.72 -4.00 0.17
C ASN A 23 10.54 -3.34 0.88
N LEU A 24 9.35 -3.42 0.30
CA LEU A 24 8.19 -2.65 0.69
C LEU A 24 7.04 -3.53 1.18
N ILE A 25 6.48 -3.19 2.34
CA ILE A 25 5.13 -3.59 2.76
C ILE A 25 4.25 -2.35 2.65
N LEU A 26 3.16 -2.46 1.87
CA LEU A 26 2.13 -1.43 1.81
C LEU A 26 0.99 -1.80 2.77
N ASP A 27 0.58 -0.85 3.61
CA ASP A 27 -0.59 -0.96 4.49
C ASP A 27 -1.55 0.19 4.15
N THR A 28 -2.74 -0.15 3.65
CA THR A 28 -3.70 0.75 3.01
C THR A 28 -5.06 0.64 3.69
N ASP A 29 -5.86 1.68 3.69
CA ASP A 29 -7.26 1.60 4.15
C ASP A 29 -8.26 1.47 2.99
N MET A 30 -7.81 0.89 1.88
CA MET A 30 -8.59 0.62 0.66
C MET A 30 -10.11 0.67 0.89
N GLY A 31 -10.77 1.68 0.36
CA GLY A 31 -12.23 1.75 0.41
C GLY A 31 -12.87 3.10 0.61
N PRO A 32 -12.54 3.95 1.61
CA PRO A 32 -13.23 5.23 1.80
C PRO A 32 -13.18 6.12 0.58
N ASP A 33 -12.00 6.32 0.00
CA ASP A 33 -11.80 6.96 -1.29
C ASP A 33 -11.02 6.04 -2.24
N TYR A 34 -10.43 6.58 -3.30
CA TYR A 34 -9.83 5.81 -4.38
C TYR A 34 -8.36 6.13 -4.65
N ASP A 35 -7.74 6.90 -3.78
CA ASP A 35 -6.32 7.23 -3.88
C ASP A 35 -5.42 6.02 -3.63
N ASP A 36 -5.85 5.07 -2.82
CA ASP A 36 -5.21 3.76 -2.64
C ASP A 36 -5.01 3.01 -3.97
N VAL A 37 -5.98 3.11 -4.88
CA VAL A 37 -5.88 2.50 -6.22
C VAL A 37 -4.73 3.13 -7.00
N GLY A 38 -4.56 4.44 -6.90
CA GLY A 38 -3.44 5.18 -7.48
C GLY A 38 -2.11 4.81 -6.84
N ALA A 39 -2.06 4.76 -5.52
CA ALA A 39 -0.86 4.38 -4.75
C ALA A 39 -0.38 2.97 -5.11
N MET A 40 -1.28 1.99 -5.16
CA MET A 40 -0.94 0.63 -5.61
C MET A 40 -0.47 0.61 -7.06
N THR A 41 -1.10 1.37 -7.95
CA THR A 41 -0.68 1.46 -9.36
C THR A 41 0.75 2.00 -9.48
N LEU A 42 1.07 3.07 -8.75
CA LEU A 42 2.42 3.63 -8.68
C LEU A 42 3.42 2.62 -8.11
N MET A 43 3.07 1.93 -7.03
CA MET A 43 3.90 0.89 -6.42
C MET A 43 4.24 -0.21 -7.44
N TYR A 44 3.30 -0.65 -8.26
CA TYR A 44 3.55 -1.65 -9.30
C TYR A 44 4.43 -1.12 -10.43
N ALA A 45 4.24 0.12 -10.85
CA ALA A 45 5.12 0.74 -11.84
C ALA A 45 6.58 0.83 -11.35
N LEU A 46 6.78 1.17 -10.08
CA LEU A 46 8.09 1.17 -9.44
C LEU A 46 8.68 -0.24 -9.33
N ALA A 47 7.85 -1.25 -9.06
CA ALA A 47 8.29 -2.64 -9.03
C ALA A 47 8.67 -3.15 -10.43
N ASP A 48 7.93 -2.78 -11.48
CA ASP A 48 8.24 -3.15 -12.85
C ASP A 48 9.54 -2.49 -13.36
N SER A 49 9.87 -1.31 -12.82
CA SER A 49 11.15 -0.64 -13.09
C SER A 49 12.31 -1.14 -12.22
N GLY A 50 12.07 -2.12 -11.35
CA GLY A 50 13.09 -2.72 -10.49
C GLY A 50 13.50 -1.88 -9.28
N GLN A 51 12.73 -0.84 -8.92
CA GLN A 51 13.02 0.03 -7.77
C GLN A 51 12.40 -0.48 -6.46
N VAL A 52 11.33 -1.27 -6.54
CA VAL A 52 10.60 -1.81 -5.39
C VAL A 52 10.47 -3.32 -5.50
N ASN A 53 10.73 -4.02 -4.40
CA ASN A 53 10.34 -5.40 -4.17
C ASN A 53 9.17 -5.42 -3.19
N ILE A 54 7.97 -5.78 -3.69
CA ILE A 54 6.75 -5.77 -2.89
C ILE A 54 6.68 -7.06 -2.08
N LEU A 55 6.71 -6.93 -0.75
CA LEU A 55 6.67 -8.05 0.18
C LEU A 55 5.25 -8.46 0.56
N ALA A 56 4.36 -7.49 0.74
CA ALA A 56 2.95 -7.70 1.05
C ALA A 56 2.12 -6.43 0.75
N THR A 57 0.81 -6.61 0.57
CA THR A 57 -0.20 -5.54 0.53
C THR A 57 -1.27 -5.85 1.58
N LEU A 58 -1.37 -5.01 2.60
CA LEU A 58 -2.23 -5.22 3.76
C LEU A 58 -3.35 -4.18 3.79
N SER A 59 -4.50 -4.56 4.31
CA SER A 59 -5.54 -3.60 4.64
C SER A 59 -5.52 -3.26 6.12
N SER A 60 -5.66 -1.98 6.47
CA SER A 60 -5.98 -1.51 7.82
C SER A 60 -7.48 -1.24 8.01
N ASN A 61 -8.26 -1.35 6.94
CA ASN A 61 -9.71 -1.20 6.93
C ASN A 61 -10.39 -2.58 7.03
N LYS A 62 -11.44 -2.68 7.85
CA LYS A 62 -12.26 -3.90 8.00
C LYS A 62 -13.46 -3.95 7.05
N ASP A 63 -13.66 -2.96 6.17
CA ASP A 63 -14.70 -3.04 5.15
C ASP A 63 -14.55 -4.35 4.35
N GLU A 64 -15.67 -5.05 4.14
CA GLU A 64 -15.63 -6.39 3.56
C GLU A 64 -15.14 -6.43 2.11
N GLN A 65 -15.07 -5.30 1.43
CA GLN A 65 -14.56 -5.20 0.06
C GLN A 65 -13.08 -4.77 -0.03
N ALA A 66 -12.44 -4.40 1.08
CA ALA A 66 -11.07 -3.88 1.06
C ALA A 66 -10.06 -4.91 0.49
N ILE A 67 -10.02 -6.13 1.02
CA ILE A 67 -9.12 -7.18 0.49
C ILE A 67 -9.53 -7.64 -0.91
N PRO A 68 -10.81 -7.90 -1.22
CA PRO A 68 -11.21 -8.17 -2.61
C PRO A 68 -10.70 -7.12 -3.61
N CYS A 69 -10.82 -5.83 -3.30
CA CYS A 69 -10.30 -4.75 -4.16
C CYS A 69 -8.77 -4.80 -4.30
N ILE A 70 -8.03 -4.98 -3.19
CA ILE A 70 -6.58 -5.16 -3.23
C ILE A 70 -6.19 -6.33 -4.14
N GLU A 71 -6.86 -7.47 -4.00
CA GLU A 71 -6.58 -8.65 -4.81
C GLU A 71 -6.94 -8.47 -6.29
N VAL A 72 -8.00 -7.73 -6.61
CA VAL A 72 -8.32 -7.34 -8.00
C VAL A 72 -7.17 -6.57 -8.63
N ILE A 73 -6.60 -5.61 -7.90
CA ILE A 73 -5.46 -4.83 -8.38
C ILE A 73 -4.21 -5.71 -8.51
N ASN A 74 -3.94 -6.59 -7.52
CA ASN A 74 -2.84 -7.56 -7.58
C ASN A 74 -2.95 -8.48 -8.82
N GLU A 75 -4.16 -9.00 -9.11
CA GLU A 75 -4.41 -9.84 -10.28
C GLU A 75 -4.21 -9.07 -11.60
N TYR A 76 -4.69 -7.83 -11.66
CA TYR A 76 -4.54 -6.97 -12.85
C TYR A 76 -3.07 -6.77 -13.23
N PHE A 77 -2.21 -6.55 -12.23
CA PHE A 77 -0.76 -6.44 -12.41
C PHE A 77 -0.02 -7.79 -12.46
N LYS A 78 -0.75 -8.92 -12.55
CA LYS A 78 -0.20 -10.28 -12.60
C LYS A 78 0.68 -10.63 -11.40
N ARG A 79 0.30 -10.16 -10.23
CA ARG A 79 1.02 -10.35 -8.96
C ARG A 79 0.13 -10.93 -7.86
N SER A 80 -0.74 -11.86 -8.24
CA SER A 80 -1.69 -12.54 -7.33
C SER A 80 -1.03 -13.38 -6.23
N ASN A 81 0.28 -13.54 -6.27
CA ASN A 81 1.07 -14.23 -5.26
C ASN A 81 1.55 -13.31 -4.12
N ILE A 82 1.36 -12.00 -4.22
CA ILE A 82 1.70 -11.07 -3.13
C ILE A 82 0.81 -11.37 -1.94
N PRO A 83 1.38 -11.61 -0.74
CA PRO A 83 0.61 -11.85 0.47
C PRO A 83 -0.31 -10.67 0.79
N VAL A 84 -1.54 -10.99 1.20
CA VAL A 84 -2.52 -10.01 1.71
C VAL A 84 -2.89 -10.35 3.15
N GLY A 85 -3.32 -9.34 3.89
CA GLY A 85 -3.78 -9.52 5.27
C GLY A 85 -4.72 -8.39 5.70
N ALA A 86 -5.57 -8.67 6.66
CA ALA A 86 -6.58 -7.74 7.16
C ALA A 86 -6.63 -7.72 8.69
N PRO A 87 -7.16 -6.65 9.30
CA PRO A 87 -7.24 -6.54 10.76
C PRO A 87 -8.20 -7.60 11.34
N LYS A 88 -7.76 -8.33 12.34
CA LYS A 88 -8.62 -9.23 13.13
C LYS A 88 -9.03 -8.62 14.47
N ASN A 89 -8.28 -7.64 14.94
CA ASN A 89 -8.54 -6.90 16.16
C ASN A 89 -9.46 -5.68 15.91
N ILE A 90 -9.55 -4.77 16.89
CA ILE A 90 -10.31 -3.52 16.76
C ILE A 90 -9.62 -2.64 15.72
N ALA A 91 -10.35 -2.27 14.68
CA ALA A 91 -9.90 -1.39 13.61
C ALA A 91 -11.11 -0.71 12.97
N PRO A 92 -10.94 0.42 12.27
CA PRO A 92 -12.01 1.05 11.50
C PRO A 92 -12.60 0.11 10.45
N SER A 93 -13.88 0.29 10.16
CA SER A 93 -14.61 -0.39 9.08
C SER A 93 -15.39 0.66 8.32
N LEU A 94 -14.76 1.20 7.27
CA LEU A 94 -15.27 2.33 6.51
C LEU A 94 -15.44 1.94 5.05
N THR A 95 -16.67 1.99 4.56
CA THR A 95 -16.97 1.80 3.15
C THR A 95 -16.75 3.11 2.39
N THR A 96 -16.71 3.03 1.05
CA THR A 96 -16.63 4.24 0.23
C THR A 96 -17.79 5.21 0.53
N TRP A 97 -17.49 6.50 0.54
CA TRP A 97 -18.48 7.54 0.73
C TRP A 97 -19.40 7.77 -0.48
N HIS A 98 -19.03 7.25 -1.65
CA HIS A 98 -19.88 7.27 -2.84
C HIS A 98 -21.13 6.43 -2.62
N LYS A 99 -22.31 7.03 -2.79
CA LYS A 99 -23.60 6.40 -2.40
C LYS A 99 -24.32 5.75 -3.56
N GLU A 100 -24.22 6.33 -4.76
CA GLU A 100 -24.99 5.88 -5.91
C GLU A 100 -24.35 4.66 -6.59
N SER A 101 -23.03 4.65 -6.70
CA SER A 101 -22.29 3.58 -7.35
C SER A 101 -20.96 3.38 -6.63
N LYS A 102 -20.87 2.31 -5.86
CA LYS A 102 -19.68 2.00 -5.08
C LYS A 102 -18.66 1.25 -5.93
N TRP A 103 -17.54 1.91 -6.22
CA TRP A 103 -16.45 1.27 -6.95
C TRP A 103 -15.90 0.04 -6.20
N THR A 104 -15.94 0.06 -4.85
CA THR A 104 -15.53 -1.07 -4.00
C THR A 104 -16.41 -2.31 -4.15
N ASP A 105 -17.69 -2.15 -4.46
CA ASP A 105 -18.59 -3.28 -4.77
C ASP A 105 -18.44 -3.70 -6.24
N TYR A 106 -18.21 -2.73 -7.13
CA TYR A 106 -18.09 -2.97 -8.56
C TYR A 106 -16.84 -3.79 -8.91
N LEU A 107 -15.66 -3.41 -8.38
CA LEU A 107 -14.42 -4.08 -8.76
C LEU A 107 -14.45 -5.58 -8.48
N PRO A 108 -14.76 -6.08 -7.26
CA PRO A 108 -14.81 -7.51 -7.01
C PRO A 108 -15.90 -8.24 -7.80
N SER A 109 -17.00 -7.57 -8.14
CA SER A 109 -18.08 -8.20 -8.93
C SER A 109 -17.73 -8.36 -10.42
N HIS A 110 -16.75 -7.63 -10.95
CA HIS A 110 -16.41 -7.62 -12.37
C HIS A 110 -14.99 -8.14 -12.67
N PHE A 111 -14.12 -8.20 -11.67
CA PHE A 111 -12.74 -8.61 -11.85
C PHE A 111 -12.40 -9.79 -10.95
N LYS A 112 -11.38 -10.56 -11.37
CA LYS A 112 -10.92 -11.73 -10.66
C LYS A 112 -10.22 -11.37 -9.36
N HIS A 113 -10.56 -12.06 -8.29
CA HIS A 113 -9.93 -12.04 -6.99
C HIS A 113 -10.07 -13.43 -6.32
N LYS A 114 -9.45 -13.65 -5.16
CA LYS A 114 -9.46 -14.96 -4.47
C LYS A 114 -10.35 -14.94 -3.23
N THR A 115 -10.20 -13.92 -2.40
CA THR A 115 -10.86 -13.79 -1.11
C THR A 115 -12.23 -13.16 -1.29
N HIS A 116 -13.28 -13.80 -0.80
CA HIS A 116 -14.66 -13.30 -0.99
C HIS A 116 -14.94 -12.02 -0.21
N LYS A 117 -14.36 -11.88 0.96
CA LYS A 117 -14.54 -10.73 1.85
C LYS A 117 -13.32 -10.54 2.76
N THR A 118 -13.11 -9.33 3.21
CA THR A 118 -11.94 -8.95 4.04
C THR A 118 -11.82 -9.79 5.31
N SER A 119 -12.94 -10.16 5.93
CA SER A 119 -12.93 -11.01 7.13
C SER A 119 -12.42 -12.44 6.89
N ASP A 120 -12.38 -12.93 5.65
CA ASP A 120 -11.83 -14.24 5.29
C ASP A 120 -10.30 -14.22 5.09
N ALA A 121 -9.70 -13.04 4.90
CA ALA A 121 -8.26 -12.89 4.68
C ALA A 121 -7.44 -13.29 5.93
N PRO A 122 -6.15 -13.62 5.78
CA PRO A 122 -5.24 -13.81 6.91
C PRO A 122 -5.16 -12.57 7.82
N ASP A 123 -4.76 -12.78 9.09
CA ASP A 123 -4.48 -11.71 10.03
C ASP A 123 -3.27 -10.88 9.56
N ALA A 124 -3.46 -9.56 9.39
CA ALA A 124 -2.40 -8.64 8.97
C ALA A 124 -1.19 -8.69 9.90
N VAL A 125 -1.39 -8.83 11.22
CA VAL A 125 -0.29 -8.94 12.18
C VAL A 125 0.53 -10.21 11.96
N GLN A 126 -0.14 -11.33 11.71
CA GLN A 126 0.56 -12.58 11.39
C GLN A 126 1.34 -12.47 10.05
N VAL A 127 0.76 -11.84 9.04
CA VAL A 127 1.44 -11.61 7.76
C VAL A 127 2.67 -10.70 7.96
N TYR A 128 2.54 -9.61 8.72
CA TYR A 128 3.68 -8.77 9.08
C TYR A 128 4.79 -9.58 9.74
N ARG A 129 4.46 -10.35 10.78
CA ARG A 129 5.44 -11.12 11.54
C ARG A 129 6.14 -12.17 10.67
N GLN A 130 5.37 -12.90 9.86
CA GLN A 130 5.91 -13.90 8.93
C GLN A 130 6.87 -13.26 7.93
N ILE A 131 6.46 -12.18 7.28
CA ILE A 131 7.27 -11.49 6.27
C ILE A 131 8.53 -10.89 6.91
N LEU A 132 8.40 -10.14 7.99
CA LEU A 132 9.51 -9.49 8.66
C LEU A 132 10.56 -10.51 9.13
N SER A 133 10.14 -11.65 9.69
CA SER A 133 11.07 -12.68 10.18
C SER A 133 12.00 -13.22 9.09
N GLN A 134 11.55 -13.22 7.84
CA GLN A 134 12.29 -13.73 6.68
C GLN A 134 13.23 -12.70 6.05
N GLN A 135 13.15 -11.44 6.45
CA GLN A 135 13.97 -10.38 5.85
C GLN A 135 15.31 -10.20 6.59
N GLN A 136 16.25 -9.58 5.88
CA GLN A 136 17.49 -9.12 6.49
C GLN A 136 17.21 -8.00 7.51
N ASP A 137 18.10 -7.84 8.47
CA ASP A 137 17.96 -6.77 9.46
C ASP A 137 18.03 -5.39 8.79
N THR A 138 17.21 -4.48 9.26
CA THR A 138 17.14 -3.08 8.80
C THR A 138 16.98 -2.95 7.27
N SER A 139 16.18 -3.84 6.67
CA SER A 139 16.02 -3.88 5.21
C SER A 139 14.62 -3.55 4.71
N VAL A 140 13.60 -3.56 5.59
CA VAL A 140 12.20 -3.38 5.20
C VAL A 140 11.75 -1.93 5.39
N THR A 141 11.10 -1.38 4.38
CA THR A 141 10.31 -0.17 4.50
C THR A 141 8.83 -0.54 4.60
N ILE A 142 8.16 -0.02 5.61
CA ILE A 142 6.70 -0.06 5.70
C ILE A 142 6.17 1.29 5.21
N CYS A 143 5.24 1.26 4.25
CA CYS A 143 4.49 2.44 3.83
C CYS A 143 3.04 2.26 4.27
N THR A 144 2.58 3.07 5.21
CA THR A 144 1.16 3.10 5.59
C THR A 144 0.51 4.35 5.02
N ILE A 145 -0.59 4.14 4.32
CA ILE A 145 -1.41 5.20 3.72
C ILE A 145 -2.84 5.17 4.26
N GLY A 146 -3.05 4.38 5.33
CA GLY A 146 -4.33 4.22 6.01
C GLY A 146 -4.20 4.27 7.53
N PHE A 147 -5.04 3.48 8.23
CA PHE A 147 -5.17 3.50 9.68
C PHE A 147 -3.99 2.78 10.37
N PHE A 148 -3.82 3.06 11.66
CA PHE A 148 -2.68 2.59 12.44
C PHE A 148 -2.92 1.28 13.21
N SER A 149 -4.11 0.69 13.14
CA SER A 149 -4.47 -0.50 13.92
C SER A 149 -3.52 -1.67 13.71
N ASN A 150 -3.18 -2.01 12.46
CA ASN A 150 -2.24 -3.11 12.19
C ASN A 150 -0.87 -2.87 12.83
N LEU A 151 -0.34 -1.65 12.70
CA LEU A 151 0.97 -1.29 13.29
C LEU A 151 0.94 -1.33 14.81
N LYS A 152 -0.14 -0.84 15.43
CA LYS A 152 -0.34 -0.94 16.88
C LYS A 152 -0.28 -2.39 17.33
N TYR A 153 -1.09 -3.26 16.72
CA TYR A 153 -1.14 -4.66 17.11
C TYR A 153 0.12 -5.45 16.75
N LEU A 154 0.83 -5.04 15.70
CA LEU A 154 2.16 -5.55 15.42
C LEU A 154 3.12 -5.25 16.58
N LEU A 155 3.18 -4.00 17.06
CA LEU A 155 4.04 -3.62 18.19
C LEU A 155 3.68 -4.37 19.48
N GLU A 156 2.40 -4.65 19.72
CA GLU A 156 1.88 -5.35 20.90
C GLU A 156 1.96 -6.89 20.79
N SER A 157 2.31 -7.41 19.60
CA SER A 157 2.33 -8.85 19.36
C SER A 157 3.40 -9.57 20.16
N GLN A 158 3.08 -10.77 20.61
CA GLN A 158 3.97 -11.63 21.38
C GLN A 158 4.78 -12.54 20.46
N PRO A 159 5.87 -13.16 20.96
CA PRO A 159 6.57 -14.22 20.26
C PRO A 159 5.61 -15.31 19.75
N ASP A 160 5.88 -15.82 18.55
CA ASP A 160 5.05 -16.82 17.88
C ASP A 160 5.90 -17.80 17.04
N GLN A 161 5.22 -18.61 16.22
CA GLN A 161 5.88 -19.57 15.32
C GLN A 161 6.79 -18.94 14.26
N TYR A 162 6.62 -17.67 13.97
CA TYR A 162 7.42 -16.96 12.95
C TYR A 162 8.66 -16.31 13.54
N SER A 163 8.57 -15.84 14.80
CA SER A 163 9.69 -15.16 15.45
C SER A 163 9.64 -15.28 16.98
N PRO A 164 10.79 -15.57 17.63
CA PRO A 164 10.92 -15.55 19.08
C PRO A 164 10.90 -14.13 19.68
N LEU A 165 10.97 -13.08 18.82
CA LEU A 165 10.93 -11.69 19.24
C LEU A 165 9.48 -11.23 19.41
N ASN A 166 9.23 -10.37 20.42
CA ASN A 166 7.99 -9.61 20.45
C ASN A 166 7.92 -8.62 19.29
N GLY A 167 6.73 -8.03 19.04
CA GLY A 167 6.52 -7.18 17.88
C GLY A 167 7.42 -5.95 17.84
N THR A 168 7.63 -5.28 18.99
CA THR A 168 8.52 -4.11 19.08
C THR A 168 9.97 -4.47 18.77
N GLU A 169 10.45 -5.61 19.26
CA GLU A 169 11.81 -6.10 18.98
C GLU A 169 11.96 -6.50 17.51
N LEU A 170 10.96 -7.19 16.94
CA LEU A 170 10.96 -7.59 15.54
C LEU A 170 10.99 -6.38 14.60
N VAL A 171 10.16 -5.37 14.88
CA VAL A 171 10.15 -4.10 14.13
C VAL A 171 11.51 -3.41 14.25
N ARG A 172 12.05 -3.28 15.46
CA ARG A 172 13.37 -2.65 15.68
C ARG A 172 14.48 -3.34 14.89
N GLN A 173 14.43 -4.66 14.80
CA GLN A 173 15.46 -5.43 14.10
C GLN A 173 15.30 -5.36 12.58
N LYS A 174 14.08 -5.45 12.05
CA LYS A 174 13.84 -5.69 10.62
C LYS A 174 13.48 -4.45 9.82
N VAL A 175 12.81 -3.49 10.44
CA VAL A 175 12.29 -2.32 9.75
C VAL A 175 13.33 -1.21 9.71
N LYS A 176 13.67 -0.80 8.50
CA LYS A 176 14.55 0.34 8.22
C LYS A 176 13.83 1.67 8.40
N LEU A 177 12.57 1.73 7.95
CA LEU A 177 11.82 2.97 7.85
C LEU A 177 10.32 2.69 7.86
N LEU A 178 9.58 3.51 8.61
CA LEU A 178 8.14 3.69 8.45
C LEU A 178 7.90 5.00 7.71
N VAL A 179 7.21 4.95 6.58
CA VAL A 179 6.68 6.11 5.87
C VAL A 179 5.18 6.11 6.08
N SER A 180 4.62 7.20 6.55
CA SER A 180 3.20 7.28 6.89
C SER A 180 2.54 8.51 6.28
N MET A 181 1.51 8.30 5.47
CA MET A 181 0.57 9.35 5.11
C MET A 181 -0.33 9.59 6.30
N ALA A 182 -0.01 10.60 7.09
CA ALA A 182 -0.73 10.89 8.32
C ALA A 182 -0.38 12.27 8.88
N GLY A 183 -1.36 12.88 9.53
CA GLY A 183 -1.21 14.17 10.17
C GLY A 183 -1.32 15.33 9.18
N GLU A 184 -1.29 16.55 9.77
CA GLU A 184 -1.31 17.81 9.04
C GLU A 184 -0.36 18.78 9.74
N PHE A 185 0.60 19.34 9.02
CA PHE A 185 1.69 20.12 9.60
C PHE A 185 1.74 21.52 9.01
N PRO A 186 2.16 22.55 9.81
CA PRO A 186 2.55 22.47 11.24
C PRO A 186 1.37 22.60 12.22
N THR A 187 0.15 22.87 11.75
CA THR A 187 -0.97 23.33 12.59
C THR A 187 -1.79 22.22 13.23
N GLY A 188 -1.77 20.99 12.68
CA GLY A 188 -2.52 19.86 13.23
C GLY A 188 -4.03 20.00 13.06
N GLY A 189 -4.55 19.90 11.83
CA GLY A 189 -5.99 20.03 11.52
C GLY A 189 -6.84 18.81 11.82
N GLY A 190 -6.25 17.71 12.25
CA GLY A 190 -6.95 16.45 12.49
C GLY A 190 -7.19 15.68 11.18
N GLU A 191 -6.11 15.26 10.58
CA GLU A 191 -6.07 14.47 9.36
C GLU A 191 -6.86 13.15 9.53
N PHE A 192 -7.42 12.63 8.44
CA PHE A 192 -8.41 11.55 8.42
C PHE A 192 -7.88 10.24 9.01
N ASN A 193 -6.69 9.78 8.61
CA ASN A 193 -6.11 8.52 9.08
C ASN A 193 -5.86 8.53 10.59
N ILE A 194 -5.41 9.69 11.11
CA ILE A 194 -5.25 9.90 12.55
C ILE A 194 -6.60 9.92 13.26
N LYS A 195 -7.60 10.64 12.72
CA LYS A 195 -8.92 10.76 13.38
C LYS A 195 -9.66 9.43 13.48
N CYS A 196 -9.61 8.63 12.40
CA CYS A 196 -10.37 7.38 12.35
C CYS A 196 -9.85 6.33 13.34
N ASP A 197 -8.57 6.40 13.72
CA ASP A 197 -7.97 5.45 14.66
C ASP A 197 -6.97 6.16 15.61
N ALA A 198 -7.42 7.24 16.23
CA ALA A 198 -6.57 8.07 17.08
C ALA A 198 -5.85 7.32 18.22
N PRO A 199 -6.47 6.32 18.90
CA PRO A 199 -5.77 5.55 19.92
C PRO A 199 -4.62 4.71 19.35
N ALA A 200 -4.79 4.11 18.17
CA ALA A 200 -3.72 3.34 17.54
C ALA A 200 -2.64 4.25 16.98
N ALA A 201 -3.01 5.36 16.33
CA ALA A 201 -2.08 6.37 15.85
C ALA A 201 -1.20 6.90 16.99
N LYS A 202 -1.81 7.33 18.11
CA LYS A 202 -1.07 7.76 19.29
C LYS A 202 -0.09 6.70 19.77
N LYS A 203 -0.55 5.45 19.94
CA LYS A 203 0.28 4.35 20.39
C LYS A 203 1.49 4.15 19.49
N VAL A 204 1.28 4.10 18.17
CA VAL A 204 2.38 3.90 17.21
C VAL A 204 3.36 5.06 17.24
N VAL A 205 2.88 6.31 17.19
CA VAL A 205 3.77 7.49 17.19
C VAL A 205 4.62 7.57 18.45
N GLU A 206 4.05 7.24 19.62
CA GLU A 206 4.76 7.29 20.91
C GLU A 206 5.74 6.13 21.13
N THR A 207 5.51 4.96 20.49
CA THR A 207 6.27 3.74 20.83
C THR A 207 6.97 3.08 19.65
N TRP A 208 6.90 3.65 18.45
CA TRP A 208 7.61 3.09 17.30
C TRP A 208 9.11 3.06 17.54
N PRO A 209 9.77 1.90 17.42
CA PRO A 209 11.15 1.76 17.87
C PRO A 209 12.20 2.24 16.85
N GLY A 210 11.77 2.82 15.74
CA GLY A 210 12.63 3.22 14.63
C GLY A 210 12.28 4.60 14.08
N ARG A 211 12.79 4.89 12.88
CA ARG A 211 12.53 6.15 12.18
C ARG A 211 11.15 6.16 11.56
N ILE A 212 10.41 7.26 11.71
CA ILE A 212 9.17 7.56 11.00
C ILE A 212 9.39 8.79 10.12
N ILE A 213 8.86 8.75 8.89
CA ILE A 213 8.69 9.92 8.04
C ILE A 213 7.18 10.09 7.82
N PHE A 214 6.67 11.25 8.17
CA PHE A 214 5.29 11.62 7.89
C PHE A 214 5.20 12.38 6.55
N SER A 215 4.26 11.97 5.71
CA SER A 215 3.76 12.74 4.59
C SER A 215 2.41 13.29 5.02
N GLY A 216 2.36 14.55 5.43
CA GLY A 216 1.15 15.16 5.94
C GLY A 216 0.15 15.50 4.83
N PHE A 217 -1.11 15.70 5.21
CA PHE A 217 -2.19 16.04 4.30
C PHE A 217 -1.87 17.25 3.40
N GLU A 218 -1.17 18.25 3.95
CA GLU A 218 -0.77 19.46 3.23
C GLU A 218 0.14 19.20 2.02
N ILE A 219 0.82 18.04 1.98
CA ILE A 219 1.72 17.68 0.87
C ILE A 219 0.92 17.14 -0.30
N GLY A 220 -0.01 16.22 -0.04
CA GLY A 220 -0.72 15.49 -1.09
C GLY A 220 -1.98 16.16 -1.62
N LYS A 221 -2.66 16.97 -0.80
CA LYS A 221 -3.98 17.53 -1.12
C LYS A 221 -4.08 18.29 -2.44
N ASP A 222 -2.98 18.88 -2.89
CA ASP A 222 -2.92 19.69 -4.11
C ASP A 222 -2.33 18.88 -5.31
N ILE A 223 -1.94 17.61 -5.10
CA ILE A 223 -1.40 16.73 -6.14
C ILE A 223 -2.54 15.87 -6.69
N LEU A 224 -3.32 16.46 -7.60
CA LEU A 224 -4.46 15.78 -8.19
C LEU A 224 -4.01 14.77 -9.25
N THR A 225 -4.50 13.54 -9.15
CA THR A 225 -4.17 12.43 -10.05
C THR A 225 -5.45 11.73 -10.54
N GLY A 226 -5.32 10.87 -11.56
CA GLY A 226 -6.37 9.95 -11.98
C GLY A 226 -7.28 10.45 -13.09
N LYS A 227 -7.38 11.76 -13.36
CA LYS A 227 -8.23 12.29 -14.43
C LYS A 227 -7.88 11.70 -15.79
N GLU A 228 -6.59 11.66 -16.12
CA GLU A 228 -6.09 11.07 -17.35
C GLU A 228 -6.35 9.56 -17.41
N VAL A 229 -6.20 8.88 -16.27
CA VAL A 229 -6.48 7.44 -16.15
C VAL A 229 -7.95 7.15 -16.42
N ALA A 230 -8.87 7.93 -15.87
CA ALA A 230 -10.32 7.80 -16.12
C ALA A 230 -10.69 7.98 -17.60
N GLN A 231 -9.92 8.77 -18.35
CA GLN A 231 -10.14 9.08 -19.77
C GLN A 231 -9.41 8.12 -20.73
N MET A 232 -8.55 7.23 -20.25
CA MET A 232 -7.81 6.31 -21.10
C MET A 232 -8.74 5.37 -21.88
N SER A 233 -8.37 5.05 -23.13
CA SER A 233 -9.10 4.10 -23.98
C SER A 233 -8.82 2.63 -23.63
N VAL A 234 -8.32 2.34 -22.42
CA VAL A 234 -8.05 0.98 -21.95
C VAL A 234 -9.36 0.29 -21.58
N LYS A 235 -9.51 -0.97 -22.02
CA LYS A 235 -10.63 -1.84 -21.64
C LYS A 235 -10.23 -2.79 -20.52
N ASN A 236 -11.18 -3.22 -19.72
CA ASN A 236 -10.98 -4.17 -18.62
C ASN A 236 -9.88 -3.72 -17.63
N SER A 237 -9.94 -2.48 -17.22
CA SER A 237 -8.99 -1.90 -16.27
C SER A 237 -9.71 -1.52 -14.97
N PRO A 238 -9.49 -2.27 -13.87
CA PRO A 238 -10.08 -1.93 -12.58
C PRO A 238 -9.63 -0.57 -12.09
N ILE A 239 -8.40 -0.16 -12.45
CA ILE A 239 -7.87 1.16 -12.09
C ILE A 239 -8.68 2.26 -12.75
N LYS A 240 -8.89 2.16 -14.09
CA LYS A 240 -9.71 3.12 -14.82
C LYS A 240 -11.13 3.16 -14.28
N ASP A 241 -11.73 2.00 -14.07
CA ASP A 241 -13.12 1.90 -13.63
C ASP A 241 -13.32 2.52 -12.24
N ALA A 242 -12.41 2.29 -11.29
CA ALA A 242 -12.43 2.94 -9.98
C ALA A 242 -12.38 4.48 -10.10
N TYR A 243 -11.41 5.00 -10.87
CA TYR A 243 -11.28 6.45 -11.06
C TYR A 243 -12.47 7.05 -11.81
N GLN A 244 -12.96 6.39 -12.86
CA GLN A 244 -14.08 6.89 -13.64
C GLN A 244 -15.37 6.96 -12.81
N MET A 245 -15.65 5.91 -12.02
CA MET A 245 -16.83 5.85 -11.16
C MET A 245 -16.75 6.90 -10.04
N SER A 246 -15.57 7.08 -9.44
CA SER A 246 -15.40 8.03 -8.33
C SER A 246 -15.46 9.48 -8.82
N LEU A 247 -14.66 9.82 -9.84
CA LEU A 247 -14.64 11.19 -10.38
C LEU A 247 -15.97 11.64 -10.96
N SER A 248 -16.83 10.72 -11.44
CA SER A 248 -18.16 11.07 -11.91
C SER A 248 -19.11 11.48 -10.78
N GLN A 249 -18.82 11.13 -9.54
CA GLN A 249 -19.59 11.46 -8.35
C GLN A 249 -19.00 12.63 -7.56
N ASP A 250 -17.67 12.82 -7.61
CA ASP A 250 -16.97 13.91 -6.93
C ASP A 250 -17.09 15.25 -7.67
N ASN A 251 -17.22 15.21 -9.01
CA ASN A 251 -17.38 16.38 -9.86
C ASN A 251 -18.59 16.17 -10.80
N PRO A 252 -19.81 16.39 -10.31
CA PRO A 252 -21.02 16.29 -11.11
C PRO A 252 -21.10 17.39 -12.17
#